data_eaee124cc5ee302b2048124661657712
#
_entry.id   eaee124cc5ee302b2048124661657712
#
_cell.length_a   1.000
_cell.length_b   1.000
_cell.length_c   1.000
_cell.angle_alpha   90.00
_cell.angle_beta   90.00
_cell.angle_gamma   90.00
#
_symmetry.space_group_name_H-M   'P 1'
#
loop_
_entity.id
_entity.type
_entity.pdbx_description
1 polymer ?
#
loop_
_entity_poly.entity_id
_entity_poly.type
_entity_poly.pdbx_seq_one_letter_code
_entity_poly.pdbx_strand_id
1 'polypeptide(L)'
;MFINGEFVDAVSGKTFTVTNPATGEHLGEVPDGGSEDAERAIEAAHAAFADWSQTTAYERADILMTAWNLMRERADELASLMTAEQGKPLRASRAEVNYGADFIRWFAEEARRLTGEWIPSCLLYTSPSPRDRG
;
A
#
# COMPACT_ATOMS: atom_id res chain seq x y z
N MET A 1 -4.69 -10.85 10.19
CA MET A 1 -3.94 -10.36 9.01
C MET A 1 -4.92 -10.15 7.86
N PHE A 2 -4.54 -9.40 6.83
CA PHE A 2 -5.38 -9.23 5.64
C PHE A 2 -4.71 -9.93 4.45
N ILE A 3 -5.31 -11.02 3.95
CA ILE A 3 -4.77 -11.83 2.85
C ILE A 3 -5.90 -12.16 1.88
N ASN A 4 -5.66 -11.96 0.60
CA ASN A 4 -6.63 -12.24 -0.48
C ASN A 4 -8.00 -11.58 -0.29
N GLY A 5 -8.03 -10.34 0.20
CA GLY A 5 -9.26 -9.57 0.40
C GLY A 5 -10.02 -9.87 1.70
N GLU A 6 -9.50 -10.74 2.57
CA GLU A 6 -10.16 -11.17 3.80
C GLU A 6 -9.27 -10.96 5.03
N PHE A 7 -9.91 -10.72 6.19
CA PHE A 7 -9.23 -10.76 7.48
C PHE A 7 -9.14 -12.21 7.97
N VAL A 8 -7.91 -12.68 8.19
CA VAL A 8 -7.62 -14.06 8.59
C VAL A 8 -6.76 -14.10 9.85
N ASP A 9 -6.92 -15.17 10.62
CA ASP A 9 -6.04 -15.49 11.75
C ASP A 9 -4.71 -16.08 11.25
N ALA A 10 -3.69 -16.10 12.12
CA ALA A 10 -2.46 -16.82 11.85
C ALA A 10 -2.72 -18.33 11.82
N VAL A 11 -2.05 -19.08 10.94
CA VAL A 11 -2.16 -20.53 10.84
C VAL A 11 -1.84 -21.19 12.19
N SER A 12 -0.90 -20.62 12.94
CA SER A 12 -0.54 -21.08 14.28
C SER A 12 -1.61 -20.83 15.35
N GLY A 13 -2.63 -20.00 15.06
CA GLY A 13 -3.59 -19.50 16.02
C GLY A 13 -3.01 -18.55 17.08
N LYS A 14 -1.72 -18.16 16.95
CA LYS A 14 -1.06 -17.27 17.91
C LYS A 14 -1.45 -15.83 17.64
N THR A 15 -1.53 -15.05 18.72
CA THR A 15 -1.73 -13.60 18.70
C THR A 15 -0.66 -12.92 19.57
N PHE A 16 -0.51 -11.63 19.38
CA PHE A 16 0.21 -10.76 20.33
C PHE A 16 -0.67 -9.57 20.69
N THR A 17 -0.48 -9.11 21.93
CA THR A 17 -1.25 -8.01 22.50
C THR A 17 -0.72 -6.67 22.01
N VAL A 18 -1.61 -5.78 21.59
CA VAL A 18 -1.30 -4.38 21.29
C VAL A 18 -1.76 -3.53 22.48
N THR A 19 -0.85 -2.70 22.99
CA THR A 19 -1.12 -1.81 24.12
C THR A 19 -0.81 -0.36 23.76
N ASN A 20 -1.52 0.56 24.39
CA ASN A 20 -1.21 1.98 24.30
C ASN A 20 0.08 2.25 25.09
N PRO A 21 1.16 2.71 24.46
CA PRO A 21 2.45 2.89 25.14
C PRO A 21 2.47 4.05 26.15
N ALA A 22 1.51 4.97 26.09
CA ALA A 22 1.40 6.08 27.04
C ALA A 22 0.61 5.72 28.29
N THR A 23 -0.35 4.82 28.21
CA THR A 23 -1.27 4.49 29.31
C THR A 23 -1.15 3.04 29.79
N GLY A 24 -0.58 2.14 28.97
CA GLY A 24 -0.57 0.69 29.21
C GLY A 24 -1.93 0.00 28.95
N GLU A 25 -2.91 0.73 28.43
CA GLU A 25 -4.23 0.19 28.13
C GLU A 25 -4.14 -0.86 27.02
N HIS A 26 -4.87 -1.97 27.18
CA HIS A 26 -5.01 -3.01 26.16
C HIS A 26 -5.89 -2.50 25.00
N LEU A 27 -5.36 -2.50 23.79
CA LEU A 27 -6.08 -2.04 22.59
C LEU A 27 -6.69 -3.19 21.80
N GLY A 28 -6.08 -4.37 21.83
CA GLY A 28 -6.55 -5.55 21.12
C GLY A 28 -5.49 -6.62 20.94
N GLU A 29 -5.90 -7.70 20.26
CA GLU A 29 -5.03 -8.81 19.87
C GLU A 29 -4.85 -8.82 18.35
N VAL A 30 -3.62 -9.05 17.89
CA VAL A 30 -3.28 -9.13 16.48
C VAL A 30 -2.68 -10.50 16.18
N PRO A 31 -3.07 -11.15 15.06
CA PRO A 31 -2.51 -12.43 14.67
C PRO A 31 -0.99 -12.38 14.51
N ASP A 32 -0.28 -13.31 15.16
CA ASP A 32 1.18 -13.47 15.07
C ASP A 32 1.53 -14.40 13.90
N GLY A 33 1.63 -13.81 12.70
CA GLY A 33 1.86 -14.54 11.46
C GLY A 33 3.26 -15.11 11.35
N GLY A 34 3.35 -16.35 10.86
CA GLY A 34 4.59 -17.07 10.61
C GLY A 34 4.96 -17.17 9.13
N SER A 35 5.94 -18.05 8.83
CA SER A 35 6.38 -18.32 7.45
C SER A 35 5.27 -18.86 6.55
N GLU A 36 4.42 -19.73 7.08
CA GLU A 36 3.30 -20.30 6.33
C GLU A 36 2.27 -19.23 5.93
N ASP A 37 2.00 -18.26 6.81
CA ASP A 37 1.14 -17.12 6.50
C ASP A 37 1.77 -16.21 5.44
N ALA A 38 3.10 -16.01 5.49
CA ALA A 38 3.83 -15.27 4.47
C ALA A 38 3.76 -15.97 3.11
N GLU A 39 3.91 -17.29 3.06
CA GLU A 39 3.77 -18.09 1.83
C GLU A 39 2.36 -17.93 1.24
N ARG A 40 1.31 -18.05 2.04
CA ARG A 40 -0.09 -17.82 1.62
C ARG A 40 -0.29 -16.41 1.06
N ALA A 41 0.30 -15.40 1.68
CA ALA A 41 0.19 -14.02 1.21
C ALA A 41 0.91 -13.83 -0.15
N ILE A 42 2.08 -14.45 -0.34
CA ILE A 42 2.83 -14.44 -1.60
C ILE A 42 2.04 -15.15 -2.71
N GLU A 43 1.49 -16.32 -2.42
CA GLU A 43 0.67 -17.07 -3.38
C GLU A 43 -0.57 -16.28 -3.81
N ALA A 44 -1.26 -15.63 -2.85
CA ALA A 44 -2.41 -14.78 -3.14
C ALA A 44 -2.04 -13.58 -4.02
N ALA A 45 -0.92 -12.92 -3.72
CA ALA A 45 -0.41 -11.81 -4.52
C ALA A 45 0.01 -12.26 -5.93
N HIS A 46 0.65 -13.43 -6.05
CA HIS A 46 1.04 -14.00 -7.34
C HIS A 46 -0.18 -14.35 -8.20
N ALA A 47 -1.20 -14.97 -7.60
CA ALA A 47 -2.44 -15.28 -8.30
C ALA A 47 -3.17 -14.02 -8.80
N ALA A 48 -3.20 -12.95 -8.00
CA ALA A 48 -3.83 -11.68 -8.37
C ALA A 48 -3.07 -10.92 -9.47
N PHE A 49 -1.78 -11.21 -9.68
CA PHE A 49 -0.94 -10.46 -10.61
C PHE A 49 -1.44 -10.50 -12.05
N ALA A 50 -1.97 -11.64 -12.50
CA ALA A 50 -2.43 -11.83 -13.88
C ALA A 50 -3.51 -10.78 -14.23
N ASP A 51 -4.54 -10.66 -13.41
CA ASP A 51 -5.64 -9.70 -13.62
C ASP A 51 -5.18 -8.27 -13.35
N TRP A 52 -4.43 -8.04 -12.26
CA TRP A 52 -3.92 -6.72 -11.91
C TRP A 52 -3.03 -6.12 -12.99
N SER A 53 -2.19 -6.93 -13.62
CA SER A 53 -1.27 -6.47 -14.67
C SER A 53 -2.00 -5.96 -15.94
N GLN A 54 -3.26 -6.36 -16.15
CA GLN A 54 -4.08 -5.94 -17.28
C GLN A 54 -4.91 -4.67 -16.97
N THR A 55 -4.92 -4.21 -15.72
CA THR A 55 -5.64 -2.98 -15.37
C THR A 55 -5.02 -1.76 -16.04
N THR A 56 -5.87 -0.82 -16.45
CA THR A 56 -5.44 0.43 -17.06
C THR A 56 -4.87 1.40 -16.01
N ALA A 57 -4.11 2.39 -16.47
CA ALA A 57 -3.64 3.49 -15.62
C ALA A 57 -4.80 4.26 -14.97
N TYR A 58 -5.94 4.36 -15.66
CA TYR A 58 -7.13 5.03 -15.14
C TYR A 58 -7.77 4.25 -14.00
N GLU A 59 -7.97 2.95 -14.15
CA GLU A 59 -8.50 2.09 -13.09
C GLU A 59 -7.62 2.13 -11.83
N ARG A 60 -6.30 2.07 -11.99
CA ARG A 60 -5.36 2.19 -10.86
C ARG A 60 -5.44 3.55 -10.18
N ALA A 61 -5.53 4.63 -10.97
CA ALA A 61 -5.70 5.99 -10.45
C ALA A 61 -7.00 6.15 -9.67
N ASP A 62 -8.11 5.57 -10.15
CA ASP A 62 -9.42 5.66 -9.50
C ASP A 62 -9.45 4.90 -8.16
N ILE A 63 -8.77 3.75 -8.06
CA ILE A 63 -8.59 3.03 -6.79
C ILE A 63 -7.83 3.90 -5.78
N LEU A 64 -6.70 4.49 -6.18
CA LEU A 64 -5.91 5.36 -5.30
C LEU A 64 -6.70 6.62 -4.91
N MET A 65 -7.46 7.21 -5.83
CA MET A 65 -8.28 8.38 -5.53
C MET A 65 -9.40 8.04 -4.54
N THR A 66 -10.00 6.85 -4.66
CA THR A 66 -10.99 6.36 -3.69
C THR A 66 -10.34 6.17 -2.31
N ALA A 67 -9.16 5.59 -2.24
CA ALA A 67 -8.42 5.43 -0.99
C ALA A 67 -8.09 6.79 -0.35
N TRP A 68 -7.66 7.78 -1.14
CA TRP A 68 -7.42 9.15 -0.67
C TRP A 68 -8.68 9.77 -0.06
N ASN A 69 -9.83 9.68 -0.74
CA ASN A 69 -11.11 10.21 -0.23
C ASN A 69 -11.47 9.57 1.12
N LEU A 70 -11.37 8.24 1.23
CA LEU A 70 -11.67 7.51 2.46
C LEU A 70 -10.72 7.90 3.60
N MET A 71 -9.45 8.10 3.33
CA MET A 71 -8.49 8.57 4.34
C MET A 71 -8.81 9.98 4.82
N ARG A 72 -9.23 10.88 3.92
CA ARG A 72 -9.63 12.25 4.27
C ARG A 72 -10.92 12.28 5.10
N GLU A 73 -11.90 11.47 4.73
CA GLU A 73 -13.16 11.32 5.46
C GLU A 73 -12.94 10.79 6.88
N ARG A 74 -12.03 9.82 7.02
CA ARG A 74 -11.74 9.13 8.28
C ARG A 74 -10.49 9.68 9.00
N ALA A 75 -10.02 10.88 8.65
CA ALA A 75 -8.73 11.39 9.14
C ALA A 75 -8.67 11.48 10.67
N ASP A 76 -9.74 11.87 11.34
CA ASP A 76 -9.79 11.98 12.81
C ASP A 76 -9.81 10.60 13.49
N GLU A 77 -10.51 9.63 12.92
CA GLU A 77 -10.50 8.23 13.37
C GLU A 77 -9.11 7.62 13.26
N LEU A 78 -8.50 7.73 12.08
CA LEU A 78 -7.16 7.21 11.83
C LEU A 78 -6.10 7.87 12.72
N ALA A 79 -6.20 9.18 12.92
CA ALA A 79 -5.29 9.91 13.80
C ALA A 79 -5.43 9.48 15.26
N SER A 80 -6.66 9.23 15.74
CA SER A 80 -6.93 8.76 17.09
C SER A 80 -6.37 7.35 17.31
N LEU A 81 -6.57 6.46 16.35
CA LEU A 81 -6.01 5.11 16.37
C LEU A 81 -4.48 5.14 16.41
N MET A 82 -3.86 5.91 15.52
CA MET A 82 -2.40 6.09 15.47
C MET A 82 -1.85 6.64 16.81
N THR A 83 -2.55 7.60 17.43
CA THR A 83 -2.17 8.11 18.75
C THR A 83 -2.24 7.02 19.81
N ALA A 84 -3.29 6.21 19.81
CA ALA A 84 -3.46 5.13 20.76
C ALA A 84 -2.36 4.06 20.61
N GLU A 85 -2.02 3.66 19.39
CA GLU A 85 -1.03 2.62 19.12
C GLU A 85 0.43 3.09 19.30
N GLN A 86 0.74 4.35 19.00
CA GLN A 86 2.12 4.86 18.98
C GLN A 86 2.43 5.82 20.14
N GLY A 87 1.45 6.28 20.90
CA GLY A 87 1.64 7.23 22.00
C GLY A 87 2.03 8.64 21.56
N LYS A 88 1.98 8.97 20.28
CA LYS A 88 2.32 10.29 19.76
C LYS A 88 1.16 11.29 19.95
N PRO A 89 1.43 12.61 20.01
CA PRO A 89 0.36 13.60 20.15
C PRO A 89 -0.63 13.55 18.98
N LEU A 90 -1.94 13.67 19.26
CA LEU A 90 -3.02 13.60 18.25
C LEU A 90 -2.83 14.60 17.10
N ARG A 91 -2.28 15.80 17.40
CA ARG A 91 -1.96 16.80 16.35
C ARG A 91 -0.93 16.27 15.36
N ALA A 92 0.10 15.55 15.84
CA ALA A 92 1.12 14.95 14.98
C ALA A 92 0.55 13.79 14.16
N SER A 93 -0.26 12.94 14.78
CA SER A 93 -0.96 11.85 14.08
C SER A 93 -1.87 12.36 12.95
N ARG A 94 -2.64 13.43 13.23
CA ARG A 94 -3.51 14.06 12.22
C ARG A 94 -2.69 14.64 11.05
N ALA A 95 -1.56 15.28 11.33
CA ALA A 95 -0.66 15.78 10.29
C ALA A 95 -0.09 14.64 9.44
N GLU A 96 0.26 13.52 10.07
CA GLU A 96 0.81 12.34 9.38
C GLU A 96 -0.23 11.64 8.50
N VAL A 97 -1.47 11.48 8.98
CA VAL A 97 -2.57 10.93 8.17
C VAL A 97 -2.80 11.79 6.93
N ASN A 98 -2.84 13.11 7.07
CA ASN A 98 -3.00 14.01 5.93
C ASN A 98 -1.82 13.92 4.96
N TYR A 99 -0.60 13.90 5.48
CA TYR A 99 0.62 13.76 4.68
C TYR A 99 0.64 12.45 3.88
N GLY A 100 0.29 11.32 4.53
CA GLY A 100 0.17 10.03 3.85
C GLY A 100 -0.93 10.02 2.77
N ALA A 101 -2.08 10.64 3.05
CA ALA A 101 -3.17 10.77 2.09
C ALA A 101 -2.74 11.58 0.85
N ASP A 102 -1.98 12.66 1.03
CA ASP A 102 -1.52 13.50 -0.09
C ASP A 102 -0.54 12.75 -1.02
N PHE A 103 0.27 11.82 -0.50
CA PHE A 103 1.07 10.92 -1.35
C PHE A 103 0.19 10.02 -2.22
N ILE A 104 -0.84 9.43 -1.64
CA ILE A 104 -1.76 8.56 -2.40
C ILE A 104 -2.40 9.35 -3.55
N ARG A 105 -2.85 10.57 -3.28
CA ARG A 105 -3.38 11.46 -4.31
C ARG A 105 -2.35 11.76 -5.39
N TRP A 106 -1.12 12.13 -4.98
CA TRP A 106 -0.06 12.42 -5.94
C TRP A 106 0.17 11.24 -6.90
N PHE A 107 0.30 10.03 -6.39
CA PHE A 107 0.52 8.86 -7.22
C PHE A 107 -0.72 8.46 -8.04
N ALA A 108 -1.93 8.75 -7.58
CA ALA A 108 -3.14 8.61 -8.39
C ALA A 108 -3.10 9.52 -9.64
N GLU A 109 -2.66 10.76 -9.46
CA GLU A 109 -2.50 11.73 -10.54
C GLU A 109 -1.35 11.35 -11.48
N GLU A 110 -0.22 10.87 -10.95
CA GLU A 110 0.95 10.41 -11.72
C GLU A 110 0.71 9.11 -12.47
N ALA A 111 -0.15 8.21 -11.98
CA ALA A 111 -0.46 6.95 -12.66
C ALA A 111 -0.88 7.16 -14.12
N ARG A 112 -1.56 8.28 -14.41
CA ARG A 112 -2.06 8.64 -15.76
C ARG A 112 -0.97 9.28 -16.66
N ARG A 113 0.22 9.58 -16.10
CA ARG A 113 1.33 10.23 -16.81
C ARG A 113 2.49 9.29 -17.14
N LEU A 114 2.32 7.99 -16.91
CA LEU A 114 3.32 6.97 -17.26
C LEU A 114 3.32 6.74 -18.77
N THR A 115 3.89 7.67 -19.53
CA THR A 115 3.94 7.67 -21.00
C THR A 115 5.24 7.09 -21.56
N GLY A 116 6.18 6.68 -20.70
CA GLY A 116 7.54 6.29 -21.10
C GLY A 116 8.43 7.50 -21.42
N GLU A 117 9.67 7.22 -21.72
CA GLU A 117 10.65 8.23 -22.13
C GLU A 117 10.99 8.06 -23.61
N TRP A 118 10.99 9.15 -24.36
CA TRP A 118 11.58 9.19 -25.70
C TRP A 118 12.99 9.77 -25.57
N ILE A 119 14.02 8.94 -25.82
CA ILE A 119 15.41 9.37 -25.82
C ILE A 119 15.84 9.55 -27.27
N PRO A 120 16.05 10.80 -27.75
CA PRO A 120 16.54 11.01 -29.08
C PRO A 120 17.95 10.41 -29.21
N SER A 121 18.19 9.66 -30.26
CA SER A 121 19.55 9.18 -30.58
C SER A 121 20.47 10.37 -30.82
N CYS A 122 21.59 10.40 -30.16
CA CYS A 122 22.65 11.38 -30.41
C CYS A 122 23.45 11.08 -31.70
N LEU A 123 23.17 9.94 -32.33
CA LEU A 123 23.81 9.52 -33.57
C LEU A 123 22.82 9.61 -34.73
N LEU A 124 23.32 9.89 -35.93
CA LEU A 124 22.52 9.97 -37.16
C LEU A 124 21.97 8.59 -37.63
N TYR A 125 22.36 7.52 -36.95
CA TYR A 125 21.88 6.16 -37.22
C TYR A 125 21.54 5.46 -35.90
N THR A 126 20.50 4.62 -35.93
CA THR A 126 20.11 3.79 -34.81
C THR A 126 21.09 2.62 -34.64
N SER A 127 21.63 2.46 -33.45
CA SER A 127 22.34 1.22 -33.12
C SER A 127 21.32 0.07 -33.08
N PRO A 128 21.54 -1.03 -33.81
CA PRO A 128 20.64 -2.17 -33.72
C PRO A 128 20.60 -2.70 -32.29
N SER A 129 19.40 -2.95 -31.78
CA SER A 129 19.19 -3.60 -30.49
C SER A 129 19.88 -5.00 -30.54
N PRO A 130 20.44 -5.49 -29.42
CA PRO A 130 20.92 -6.87 -29.36
C PRO A 130 19.85 -7.91 -29.72
N ARG A 131 18.57 -7.56 -29.66
CA ARG A 131 17.44 -8.39 -30.09
C ARG A 131 17.23 -8.40 -31.62
N ASP A 132 17.78 -7.45 -32.33
CA ASP A 132 17.65 -7.34 -33.79
C ASP A 132 18.75 -8.13 -34.53
N ARG A 133 19.64 -8.78 -33.77
CA ARG A 133 20.65 -9.72 -34.27
C ARG A 133 20.10 -11.14 -34.14
N GLY A 134 19.08 -11.45 -34.94
CA GLY A 134 18.61 -12.81 -35.17
C GLY A 134 19.56 -13.61 -36.05
#